data_1b84cf90f492c8c4567b7e7460296e0f
#
_entry.id   1b84cf90f492c8c4567b7e7460296e0f
#
_cell.length_a   1.000
_cell.length_b   1.000
_cell.length_c   1.000
_cell.angle_alpha   90.00
_cell.angle_beta   90.00
_cell.angle_gamma   90.00
#
_symmetry.space_group_name_H-M   'P 1'
#
loop_
_entity.id
_entity.type
_entity.pdbx_description
1 polymer ?
#
loop_
_entity_poly.entity_id
_entity_poly.type
_entity_poly.pdbx_seq_one_letter_code
_entity_poly.pdbx_strand_id
1 'polypeptide(L)'
;MKVLLINGSPNKNGCTFTALNEVAQTLQQHGIETELLYLGNQPVVGCSACLKCFETGHCFRDDAVREIQSRLAEFDAIVLGSPVYYSQPTGQITSFCQRLFFCKEGEMAGKLGASVVSCRRGGASATFEQLNQYFTICNMPVVSSQYWNSVHGFTPEDVRKDKEGLQTMRTLGENMAWMLQALEGKKRPQYEPRQRTHFIQDKY
;
A
#
# COMPACT_ATOMS: atom_id res chain seq x y z
N MET A 1 -16.65 -0.23 -6.39
CA MET A 1 -15.17 -0.25 -6.23
C MET A 1 -14.82 0.00 -4.78
N LYS A 2 -13.77 -0.66 -4.29
CA LYS A 2 -13.34 -0.59 -2.88
C LYS A 2 -11.83 -0.44 -2.76
N VAL A 3 -11.36 0.46 -1.91
CA VAL A 3 -9.93 0.73 -1.68
C VAL A 3 -9.56 0.40 -0.24
N LEU A 4 -8.50 -0.40 -0.06
CA LEU A 4 -7.91 -0.69 1.23
C LEU A 4 -6.81 0.34 1.52
N LEU A 5 -6.93 1.07 2.64
CA LEU A 5 -5.88 1.97 3.13
C LEU A 5 -5.25 1.36 4.39
N ILE A 6 -3.94 1.16 4.38
CA ILE A 6 -3.23 0.48 5.47
C ILE A 6 -2.41 1.51 6.25
N ASN A 7 -2.76 1.72 7.51
CA ASN A 7 -2.04 2.60 8.42
C ASN A 7 -0.96 1.83 9.19
N GLY A 8 0.28 1.95 8.77
CA GLY A 8 1.45 1.36 9.41
C GLY A 8 2.06 2.20 10.55
N SER A 9 1.42 3.30 10.94
CA SER A 9 1.85 4.09 12.09
C SER A 9 1.50 3.40 13.42
N PRO A 10 2.35 3.44 14.45
CA PRO A 10 1.96 3.02 15.79
C PRO A 10 0.91 3.94 16.43
N ASN A 11 0.71 5.14 15.89
CA ASN A 11 -0.26 6.12 16.37
C ASN A 11 -1.55 6.05 15.53
N LYS A 12 -2.63 5.51 16.10
CA LYS A 12 -3.89 5.27 15.39
C LYS A 12 -4.41 6.51 14.65
N ASN A 13 -4.44 7.66 15.33
CA ASN A 13 -4.96 8.92 14.82
C ASN A 13 -3.83 9.95 14.60
N GLY A 14 -2.62 9.49 14.23
CA GLY A 14 -1.45 10.32 14.02
C GLY A 14 -1.38 10.98 12.63
N CYS A 15 -0.20 11.47 12.28
CA CYS A 15 0.05 12.16 11.00
C CYS A 15 -0.28 11.28 9.78
N THR A 16 0.11 9.99 9.82
CA THR A 16 -0.17 9.04 8.73
C THR A 16 -1.68 8.84 8.55
N PHE A 17 -2.42 8.69 9.65
CA PHE A 17 -3.87 8.59 9.61
C PHE A 17 -4.49 9.85 8.98
N THR A 18 -4.04 11.05 9.37
CA THR A 18 -4.54 12.32 8.83
C THR A 18 -4.38 12.36 7.30
N ALA A 19 -3.21 11.95 6.80
CA ALA A 19 -2.95 11.87 5.36
C ALA A 19 -3.84 10.83 4.64
N LEU A 20 -3.90 9.60 5.17
CA LEU A 20 -4.73 8.53 4.61
C LEU A 20 -6.22 8.88 4.62
N ASN A 21 -6.69 9.57 5.66
CA ASN A 21 -8.08 10.00 5.78
C ASN A 21 -8.45 11.05 4.73
N GLU A 22 -7.53 11.94 4.37
CA GLU A 22 -7.74 12.92 3.27
C GLU A 22 -7.91 12.19 1.93
N VAL A 23 -7.09 11.17 1.65
CA VAL A 23 -7.25 10.30 0.47
C VAL A 23 -8.59 9.57 0.51
N ALA A 24 -8.95 8.98 1.66
CA ALA A 24 -10.19 8.24 1.83
C ALA A 24 -11.43 9.12 1.60
N GLN A 25 -11.45 10.32 2.18
CA GLN A 25 -12.56 11.26 2.00
C GLN A 25 -12.71 11.68 0.54
N THR A 26 -11.60 11.91 -0.18
CA THR A 26 -11.64 12.21 -1.60
C THR A 26 -12.22 11.06 -2.42
N LEU A 27 -11.78 9.82 -2.17
CA LEU A 27 -12.32 8.63 -2.83
C LEU A 27 -13.83 8.46 -2.56
N GLN A 28 -14.27 8.69 -1.31
CA GLN A 28 -15.68 8.60 -0.93
C GLN A 28 -16.55 9.65 -1.64
N GLN A 29 -16.04 10.85 -1.90
CA GLN A 29 -16.72 11.87 -2.70
C GLN A 29 -17.02 11.40 -4.13
N HIS A 30 -16.21 10.47 -4.65
CA HIS A 30 -16.41 9.81 -5.95
C HIS A 30 -17.19 8.50 -5.87
N GLY A 31 -17.84 8.21 -4.73
CA GLY A 31 -18.65 7.00 -4.53
C GLY A 31 -17.84 5.70 -4.39
N ILE A 32 -16.54 5.81 -4.11
CA ILE A 32 -15.65 4.65 -3.91
C ILE A 32 -15.62 4.29 -2.42
N GLU A 33 -15.92 3.02 -2.11
CA GLU A 33 -15.85 2.52 -0.74
C GLU A 33 -14.40 2.47 -0.26
N THR A 34 -14.17 2.83 0.99
CA THR A 34 -12.84 2.81 1.60
C THR A 34 -12.85 2.02 2.90
N GLU A 35 -11.82 1.21 3.10
CA GLU A 35 -11.57 0.49 4.35
C GLU A 35 -10.18 0.86 4.88
N LEU A 36 -10.13 1.36 6.11
CA LEU A 36 -8.86 1.73 6.74
C LEU A 36 -8.46 0.67 7.77
N LEU A 37 -7.41 -0.09 7.44
CA LEU A 37 -6.79 -1.06 8.33
C LEU A 37 -5.70 -0.37 9.15
N TYR A 38 -5.87 -0.36 10.47
CA TYR A 38 -4.84 0.08 11.41
C TYR A 38 -4.06 -1.13 11.93
N LEU A 39 -2.75 -1.21 11.61
CA LEU A 39 -1.90 -2.32 12.03
C LEU A 39 -1.62 -2.32 13.55
N GLY A 40 -1.82 -1.19 14.18
CA GLY A 40 -1.64 -1.06 15.62
C GLY A 40 -0.17 -1.04 16.04
N ASN A 41 0.02 -1.22 17.34
CA ASN A 41 1.34 -1.33 17.98
C ASN A 41 1.67 -2.78 18.38
N GLN A 42 0.81 -3.74 18.00
CA GLN A 42 1.09 -5.16 18.20
C GLN A 42 2.14 -5.65 17.20
N PRO A 43 3.01 -6.59 17.58
CA PRO A 43 4.03 -7.09 16.69
C PRO A 43 3.45 -7.74 15.44
N VAL A 44 3.87 -7.28 14.28
CA VAL A 44 3.63 -7.95 13.00
C VAL A 44 4.91 -8.69 12.63
N VAL A 45 4.86 -10.02 12.65
CA VAL A 45 6.03 -10.84 12.35
C VAL A 45 6.30 -10.85 10.85
N GLY A 46 7.56 -10.68 10.47
CA GLY A 46 8.01 -10.73 9.07
C GLY A 46 7.86 -12.11 8.42
N CYS A 47 8.12 -12.20 7.14
CA CYS A 47 8.09 -13.46 6.40
C CYS A 47 9.27 -14.35 6.81
N SER A 48 9.00 -15.61 7.18
CA SER A 48 10.02 -16.61 7.54
C SER A 48 10.44 -17.50 6.37
N ALA A 49 10.02 -17.17 5.14
CA ALA A 49 10.31 -17.93 3.92
C ALA A 49 9.98 -19.44 4.03
N CYS A 50 8.96 -19.80 4.78
CA CYS A 50 8.56 -21.20 4.97
C CYS A 50 7.85 -21.83 3.78
N LEU A 51 7.49 -21.04 2.78
CA LEU A 51 6.83 -21.39 1.51
C LEU A 51 5.46 -22.08 1.61
N LYS A 52 4.93 -22.31 2.83
CA LYS A 52 3.61 -22.95 3.01
C LYS A 52 2.47 -22.23 2.29
N CYS A 53 2.59 -20.91 2.10
CA CYS A 53 1.57 -20.14 1.38
C CYS A 53 1.41 -20.53 -0.10
N PHE A 54 2.39 -21.15 -0.73
CA PHE A 54 2.25 -21.67 -2.09
C PHE A 54 1.38 -22.93 -2.15
N GLU A 55 1.29 -23.67 -1.06
CA GLU A 55 0.44 -24.85 -0.95
C GLU A 55 -0.99 -24.49 -0.50
N THR A 56 -1.10 -23.56 0.47
CA THR A 56 -2.36 -23.25 1.14
C THR A 56 -3.08 -22.01 0.60
N GLY A 57 -2.41 -21.20 -0.24
CA GLY A 57 -2.93 -19.93 -0.74
C GLY A 57 -2.95 -18.80 0.28
N HIS A 58 -2.44 -19.01 1.52
CA HIS A 58 -2.41 -17.99 2.57
C HIS A 58 -1.28 -18.24 3.57
N CYS A 59 -0.91 -17.20 4.33
CA CYS A 59 0.08 -17.34 5.39
C CYS A 59 -0.47 -18.24 6.50
N PHE A 60 0.39 -19.11 7.07
CA PHE A 60 0.01 -19.99 8.17
C PHE A 60 -0.26 -19.26 9.49
N ARG A 61 0.27 -18.03 9.62
CA ARG A 61 0.06 -17.20 10.81
C ARG A 61 -1.34 -16.58 10.77
N ASP A 62 -2.07 -16.73 11.87
CA ASP A 62 -3.43 -16.21 12.02
C ASP A 62 -3.38 -14.80 12.62
N ASP A 63 -3.39 -13.80 11.75
CA ASP A 63 -3.29 -12.39 12.08
C ASP A 63 -3.86 -11.50 10.95
N ALA A 64 -3.77 -10.17 11.10
CA ALA A 64 -4.28 -9.21 10.12
C ALA A 64 -3.78 -9.44 8.68
N VAL A 65 -2.59 -10.03 8.48
CA VAL A 65 -2.11 -10.36 7.13
C VAL A 65 -2.98 -11.44 6.51
N ARG A 66 -3.26 -12.52 7.25
CA ARG A 66 -4.10 -13.63 6.78
C ARG A 66 -5.53 -13.18 6.54
N GLU A 67 -6.07 -12.31 7.39
CA GLU A 67 -7.38 -11.72 7.22
C GLU A 67 -7.49 -10.99 5.88
N ILE A 68 -6.56 -10.09 5.58
CA ILE A 68 -6.57 -9.37 4.30
C ILE A 68 -6.29 -10.31 3.12
N GLN A 69 -5.44 -11.31 3.26
CA GLN A 69 -5.23 -12.31 2.21
C GLN A 69 -6.51 -13.03 1.80
N SER A 70 -7.38 -13.35 2.75
CA SER A 70 -8.66 -14.04 2.47
C SER A 70 -9.69 -13.12 1.81
N ARG A 71 -9.57 -11.82 1.98
CA ARG A 71 -10.48 -10.79 1.48
C ARG A 71 -9.90 -9.96 0.32
N LEU A 72 -8.72 -10.32 -0.20
CA LEU A 72 -8.03 -9.50 -1.18
C LEU A 72 -8.84 -9.22 -2.46
N ALA A 73 -9.72 -10.14 -2.82
CA ALA A 73 -10.61 -9.98 -3.98
C ALA A 73 -11.64 -8.85 -3.83
N GLU A 74 -11.94 -8.41 -2.60
CA GLU A 74 -12.87 -7.31 -2.34
C GLU A 74 -12.30 -5.94 -2.75
N PHE A 75 -10.96 -5.81 -2.88
CA PHE A 75 -10.29 -4.54 -3.08
C PHE A 75 -9.80 -4.36 -4.52
N ASP A 76 -10.06 -3.20 -5.10
CA ASP A 76 -9.60 -2.80 -6.43
C ASP A 76 -8.26 -2.04 -6.36
N ALA A 77 -7.96 -1.44 -5.21
CA ALA A 77 -6.72 -0.72 -4.95
C ALA A 77 -6.23 -0.85 -3.51
N ILE A 78 -4.93 -0.62 -3.29
CA ILE A 78 -4.27 -0.63 -1.99
C ILE A 78 -3.46 0.65 -1.83
N VAL A 79 -3.65 1.35 -0.70
CA VAL A 79 -2.83 2.50 -0.29
C VAL A 79 -2.04 2.13 0.96
N LEU A 80 -0.71 2.18 0.87
CA LEU A 80 0.19 1.93 2.00
C LEU A 80 0.59 3.25 2.66
N GLY A 81 0.28 3.41 3.94
CA GLY A 81 0.63 4.61 4.71
C GLY A 81 1.66 4.31 5.79
N SER A 82 2.74 5.09 5.87
CA SER A 82 3.78 4.94 6.91
C SER A 82 4.34 6.29 7.36
N PRO A 83 4.66 6.46 8.65
CA PRO A 83 5.60 7.48 9.04
C PRO A 83 7.02 7.10 8.62
N VAL A 84 7.90 8.11 8.57
CA VAL A 84 9.34 7.88 8.30
C VAL A 84 10.07 7.52 9.59
N TYR A 85 10.69 6.36 9.59
CA TYR A 85 11.61 5.90 10.63
C TYR A 85 12.97 5.63 10.00
N TYR A 86 13.98 6.51 10.29
CA TYR A 86 15.35 6.40 9.73
C TYR A 86 15.36 6.27 8.21
N SER A 87 14.58 7.12 7.52
CA SER A 87 14.39 7.09 6.06
C SER A 87 13.79 5.79 5.51
N GLN A 88 13.03 5.06 6.33
CA GLN A 88 12.36 3.80 5.97
C GLN A 88 10.92 3.78 6.48
N PRO A 89 10.07 2.91 5.93
CA PRO A 89 8.77 2.60 6.52
C PRO A 89 8.94 1.95 7.90
N THR A 90 7.88 1.95 8.70
CA THR A 90 7.90 1.21 9.97
C THR A 90 8.11 -0.29 9.75
N GLY A 91 8.74 -0.96 10.71
CA GLY A 91 8.92 -2.41 10.66
C GLY A 91 7.60 -3.18 10.55
N GLN A 92 6.52 -2.64 11.16
CA GLN A 92 5.19 -3.27 11.12
C GLN A 92 4.62 -3.33 9.69
N ILE A 93 4.61 -2.20 8.97
CA ILE A 93 4.09 -2.20 7.60
C ILE A 93 4.99 -2.99 6.66
N THR A 94 6.31 -2.93 6.85
CA THR A 94 7.27 -3.73 6.08
C THR A 94 7.01 -5.23 6.27
N SER A 95 6.88 -5.68 7.51
CA SER A 95 6.57 -7.09 7.83
C SER A 95 5.21 -7.53 7.28
N PHE A 96 4.21 -6.65 7.36
CA PHE A 96 2.89 -6.88 6.78
C PHE A 96 2.98 -7.06 5.26
N CYS A 97 3.63 -6.12 4.57
CA CYS A 97 3.79 -6.14 3.12
C CYS A 97 4.59 -7.35 2.64
N GLN A 98 5.70 -7.71 3.29
CA GLN A 98 6.49 -8.90 2.94
C GLN A 98 5.62 -10.16 2.87
N ARG A 99 4.70 -10.34 3.78
CA ARG A 99 3.83 -11.52 3.83
C ARG A 99 2.62 -11.41 2.90
N LEU A 100 2.01 -10.23 2.82
CA LEU A 100 0.85 -10.01 1.97
C LEU A 100 1.23 -10.16 0.50
N PHE A 101 2.20 -9.40 0.04
CA PHE A 101 2.58 -9.34 -1.37
C PHE A 101 3.28 -10.63 -1.84
N PHE A 102 4.14 -11.23 -1.03
CA PHE A 102 4.78 -12.49 -1.38
C PHE A 102 3.79 -13.64 -1.61
N CYS A 103 2.78 -13.75 -0.75
CA CYS A 103 1.78 -14.80 -0.85
C CYS A 103 0.78 -14.57 -2.00
N LYS A 104 0.46 -13.29 -2.30
CA LYS A 104 -0.62 -12.89 -3.19
C LYS A 104 -0.14 -12.19 -4.47
N GLU A 105 1.13 -12.36 -4.86
CA GLU A 105 1.74 -11.68 -6.01
C GLU A 105 0.84 -11.72 -7.25
N GLY A 106 0.33 -12.89 -7.61
CA GLY A 106 -0.53 -13.06 -8.79
C GLY A 106 -1.91 -12.41 -8.67
N GLU A 107 -2.48 -12.35 -7.46
CA GLU A 107 -3.78 -11.73 -7.21
C GLU A 107 -3.70 -10.20 -7.12
N MET A 108 -2.50 -9.66 -6.91
CA MET A 108 -2.22 -8.22 -6.87
C MET A 108 -2.21 -7.59 -8.26
N ALA A 109 -1.79 -8.33 -9.29
CA ALA A 109 -1.60 -7.79 -10.64
C ALA A 109 -2.85 -7.05 -11.14
N GLY A 110 -2.64 -5.81 -11.61
CA GLY A 110 -3.69 -4.95 -12.17
C GLY A 110 -4.59 -4.26 -11.14
N LYS A 111 -4.43 -4.51 -9.83
CA LYS A 111 -4.99 -3.61 -8.80
C LYS A 111 -4.16 -2.33 -8.76
N LEU A 112 -4.77 -1.19 -8.45
CA LEU A 112 -4.01 0.05 -8.30
C LEU A 112 -3.27 0.07 -6.96
N GLY A 113 -2.09 0.68 -6.95
CA GLY A 113 -1.28 0.87 -5.75
C GLY A 113 -0.92 2.33 -5.51
N ALA A 114 -0.82 2.78 -4.26
CA ALA A 114 -0.22 4.06 -3.91
C ALA A 114 0.43 3.99 -2.54
N SER A 115 1.48 4.78 -2.33
CA SER A 115 2.07 4.98 -1.01
C SER A 115 1.86 6.41 -0.53
N VAL A 116 1.68 6.55 0.79
CA VAL A 116 1.52 7.82 1.51
C VAL A 116 2.50 7.84 2.67
N VAL A 117 3.26 8.91 2.78
CA VAL A 117 4.30 9.04 3.80
C VAL A 117 4.08 10.27 4.65
N SER A 118 4.20 10.13 5.96
CA SER A 118 4.24 11.26 6.87
C SER A 118 5.63 11.41 7.47
N CYS A 119 6.20 12.60 7.45
CA CYS A 119 7.48 12.87 8.07
C CYS A 119 7.51 14.25 8.73
N ARG A 120 8.38 14.37 9.73
CA ARG A 120 8.64 15.68 10.34
C ARG A 120 9.49 16.57 9.42
N ARG A 121 10.52 15.99 8.77
CA ARG A 121 11.52 16.77 8.02
C ARG A 121 12.11 16.02 6.83
N GLY A 122 12.89 14.95 7.04
CA GLY A 122 13.65 14.27 6.01
C GLY A 122 13.29 12.78 5.87
N GLY A 123 13.72 12.16 4.77
CA GLY A 123 13.58 10.73 4.52
C GLY A 123 12.25 10.32 3.85
N ALA A 124 11.39 11.27 3.49
CA ALA A 124 10.09 10.97 2.88
C ALA A 124 10.24 10.24 1.54
N SER A 125 11.07 10.74 0.62
CA SER A 125 11.27 10.13 -0.70
C SER A 125 11.81 8.71 -0.63
N ALA A 126 12.81 8.46 0.23
CA ALA A 126 13.36 7.11 0.40
C ALA A 126 12.31 6.12 0.95
N THR A 127 11.49 6.56 1.91
CA THR A 127 10.39 5.75 2.45
C THR A 127 9.30 5.50 1.39
N PHE A 128 8.96 6.53 0.61
CA PHE A 128 7.99 6.46 -0.48
C PHE A 128 8.41 5.44 -1.55
N GLU A 129 9.67 5.48 -1.99
CA GLU A 129 10.21 4.56 -2.98
C GLU A 129 10.18 3.11 -2.49
N GLN A 130 10.55 2.86 -1.23
CA GLN A 130 10.53 1.52 -0.66
C GLN A 130 9.12 0.91 -0.62
N LEU A 131 8.09 1.71 -0.31
CA LEU A 131 6.71 1.24 -0.33
C LEU A 131 6.24 0.96 -1.77
N ASN A 132 6.62 1.79 -2.74
CA ASN A 132 6.23 1.59 -4.13
C ASN A 132 6.83 0.33 -4.76
N GLN A 133 7.96 -0.17 -4.27
CA GLN A 133 8.57 -1.42 -4.75
C GLN A 133 7.64 -2.63 -4.62
N TYR A 134 6.80 -2.68 -3.60
CA TYR A 134 5.81 -3.76 -3.44
C TYR A 134 4.79 -3.77 -4.58
N PHE A 135 4.38 -2.61 -5.06
CA PHE A 135 3.42 -2.51 -6.15
C PHE A 135 4.06 -2.87 -7.49
N THR A 136 5.24 -2.31 -7.76
CA THR A 136 5.91 -2.48 -9.06
C THR A 136 6.31 -3.92 -9.32
N ILE A 137 6.79 -4.66 -8.31
CA ILE A 137 7.14 -6.09 -8.48
C ILE A 137 5.91 -6.96 -8.73
N CYS A 138 4.74 -6.55 -8.22
CA CYS A 138 3.48 -7.28 -8.35
C CYS A 138 2.65 -6.86 -9.57
N ASN A 139 3.23 -6.14 -10.53
CA ASN A 139 2.53 -5.66 -11.73
C ASN A 139 1.26 -4.84 -11.40
N MET A 140 1.36 -3.99 -10.38
CA MET A 140 0.31 -3.05 -9.99
C MET A 140 0.65 -1.66 -10.55
N PRO A 141 -0.26 -1.00 -11.29
CA PRO A 141 -0.08 0.40 -11.66
C PRO A 141 0.00 1.28 -10.41
N VAL A 142 1.06 2.11 -10.33
CA VAL A 142 1.26 3.03 -9.20
C VAL A 142 0.60 4.36 -9.52
N VAL A 143 -0.33 4.79 -8.65
CA VAL A 143 -1.03 6.07 -8.79
C VAL A 143 -0.17 7.18 -8.20
N SER A 144 0.07 8.21 -9.00
CA SER A 144 0.77 9.44 -8.60
C SER A 144 -0.20 10.58 -8.28
N SER A 145 0.35 11.62 -7.67
CA SER A 145 -0.28 12.94 -7.54
C SER A 145 0.55 13.99 -8.30
N GLN A 146 0.40 15.29 -7.96
CA GLN A 146 1.24 16.34 -8.52
C GLN A 146 2.64 16.42 -7.92
N TYR A 147 2.90 15.67 -6.85
CA TYR A 147 4.21 15.59 -6.17
C TYR A 147 4.38 14.19 -5.54
N TRP A 148 5.49 13.93 -4.84
CA TRP A 148 5.60 12.71 -4.03
C TRP A 148 4.57 12.72 -2.90
N ASN A 149 3.87 11.61 -2.70
CA ASN A 149 2.75 11.53 -1.77
C ASN A 149 3.22 11.59 -0.31
N SER A 150 3.54 12.78 0.15
CA SER A 150 4.01 13.01 1.52
C SER A 150 3.30 14.18 2.18
N VAL A 151 3.18 14.11 3.49
CA VAL A 151 2.76 15.21 4.37
C VAL A 151 3.82 15.48 5.42
N HIS A 152 3.91 16.72 5.87
CA HIS A 152 4.88 17.15 6.87
C HIS A 152 4.20 17.61 8.15
N GLY A 153 4.72 17.14 9.28
CA GLY A 153 4.23 17.52 10.60
C GLY A 153 4.76 16.58 11.68
N PHE A 154 4.79 17.07 12.91
CA PHE A 154 5.09 16.28 14.10
C PHE A 154 3.80 15.77 14.76
N THR A 155 2.73 16.54 14.63
CA THR A 155 1.39 16.22 15.14
C THR A 155 0.37 16.22 14.01
N PRO A 156 -0.83 15.62 14.20
CA PRO A 156 -1.94 15.75 13.25
C PRO A 156 -2.32 17.20 12.94
N GLU A 157 -2.21 18.08 13.94
CA GLU A 157 -2.48 19.52 13.81
C GLU A 157 -1.50 20.20 12.87
N ASP A 158 -0.23 19.79 12.91
CA ASP A 158 0.79 20.30 11.96
C ASP A 158 0.49 19.83 10.54
N VAL A 159 0.13 18.55 10.36
CA VAL A 159 -0.27 18.01 9.05
C VAL A 159 -1.48 18.77 8.48
N ARG A 160 -2.45 19.15 9.32
CA ARG A 160 -3.60 19.96 8.88
C ARG A 160 -3.20 21.36 8.40
N LYS A 161 -2.03 21.86 8.80
CA LYS A 161 -1.46 23.13 8.31
C LYS A 161 -0.62 22.96 7.05
N ASP A 162 -0.20 21.74 6.73
CA ASP A 162 0.54 21.42 5.51
C ASP A 162 -0.42 21.40 4.31
N LYS A 163 -0.70 22.60 3.77
CA LYS A 163 -1.66 22.78 2.69
C LYS A 163 -1.24 22.05 1.41
N GLU A 164 0.05 22.03 1.10
CA GLU A 164 0.60 21.35 -0.07
C GLU A 164 0.48 19.84 0.09
N GLY A 165 0.89 19.30 1.24
CA GLY A 165 0.77 17.88 1.53
C GLY A 165 -0.67 17.38 1.48
N LEU A 166 -1.64 18.12 2.07
CA LEU A 166 -3.05 17.75 2.00
C LEU A 166 -3.61 17.89 0.58
N GLN A 167 -3.20 18.89 -0.20
CA GLN A 167 -3.56 18.98 -1.61
C GLN A 167 -3.02 17.77 -2.39
N THR A 168 -1.78 17.36 -2.11
CA THR A 168 -1.17 16.16 -2.69
C THR A 168 -2.00 14.90 -2.39
N MET A 169 -2.51 14.77 -1.16
CA MET A 169 -3.39 13.64 -0.78
C MET A 169 -4.73 13.67 -1.53
N ARG A 170 -5.34 14.86 -1.70
CA ARG A 170 -6.57 15.00 -2.49
C ARG A 170 -6.32 14.65 -3.96
N THR A 171 -5.27 15.19 -4.56
CA THR A 171 -4.93 14.88 -5.95
C THR A 171 -4.64 13.38 -6.15
N LEU A 172 -4.01 12.72 -5.17
CA LEU A 172 -3.87 11.26 -5.19
C LEU A 172 -5.23 10.56 -5.20
N GLY A 173 -6.16 10.99 -4.34
CA GLY A 173 -7.52 10.46 -4.30
C GLY A 173 -8.27 10.66 -5.62
N GLU A 174 -8.19 11.87 -6.21
CA GLU A 174 -8.77 12.20 -7.53
C GLU A 174 -8.22 11.30 -8.65
N ASN A 175 -6.90 11.18 -8.73
CA ASN A 175 -6.24 10.37 -9.76
C ASN A 175 -6.59 8.88 -9.59
N MET A 176 -6.65 8.37 -8.36
CA MET A 176 -7.03 7.00 -8.09
C MET A 176 -8.49 6.75 -8.45
N ALA A 177 -9.39 7.66 -8.10
CA ALA A 177 -10.81 7.58 -8.47
C ALA A 177 -10.99 7.56 -9.98
N TRP A 178 -10.35 8.50 -10.68
CA TRP A 178 -10.37 8.56 -12.14
C TRP A 178 -9.87 7.27 -12.80
N MET A 179 -8.74 6.73 -12.33
CA MET A 179 -8.17 5.49 -12.88
C MET A 179 -9.09 4.29 -12.60
N LEU A 180 -9.63 4.16 -11.38
CA LEU A 180 -10.56 3.09 -11.03
C LEU A 180 -11.80 3.11 -11.93
N GLN A 181 -12.41 4.28 -12.12
CA GLN A 181 -13.59 4.46 -12.99
C GLN A 181 -13.24 4.18 -14.47
N ALA A 182 -12.09 4.63 -14.94
CA ALA A 182 -11.64 4.39 -16.31
C ALA A 182 -11.39 2.90 -16.61
N LEU A 183 -11.00 2.12 -15.59
CA LEU A 183 -10.70 0.69 -15.70
C LEU A 183 -11.92 -0.20 -15.40
N GLU A 184 -13.00 0.36 -14.88
CA GLU A 184 -14.21 -0.40 -14.54
C GLU A 184 -14.77 -1.16 -15.75
N GLY A 185 -15.02 -2.46 -15.57
CA GLY A 185 -15.50 -3.33 -16.64
C GLY A 185 -14.50 -3.63 -17.75
N LYS A 186 -13.26 -3.09 -17.70
CA LYS A 186 -12.25 -3.38 -18.71
C LYS A 186 -11.54 -4.70 -18.40
N LYS A 187 -11.31 -5.48 -19.46
CA LYS A 187 -10.48 -6.69 -19.37
C LYS A 187 -9.02 -6.28 -19.15
N ARG A 188 -8.37 -6.95 -18.21
CA ARG A 188 -6.92 -6.80 -18.02
C ARG A 188 -6.17 -7.26 -19.27
N PRO A 189 -4.97 -6.70 -19.56
CA PRO A 189 -4.11 -7.22 -20.62
C PRO A 189 -3.82 -8.70 -20.40
N GLN A 190 -3.71 -9.45 -21.51
CA GLN A 190 -3.18 -10.80 -21.45
C GLN A 190 -1.66 -10.73 -21.42
N TYR A 191 -1.06 -11.30 -20.41
CA TYR A 191 0.39 -11.34 -20.28
C TYR A 191 0.94 -12.68 -20.79
N GLU A 192 2.10 -12.62 -21.39
CA GLU A 192 2.87 -13.84 -21.72
C GLU A 192 3.31 -14.55 -20.42
N PRO A 193 3.60 -15.86 -20.47
CA PRO A 193 4.15 -16.57 -19.33
C PRO A 193 5.45 -15.95 -18.84
N ARG A 194 5.55 -15.74 -17.51
CA ARG A 194 6.72 -15.11 -16.90
C ARG A 194 7.99 -15.92 -17.18
N GLN A 195 8.95 -15.31 -17.85
CA GLN A 195 10.31 -15.85 -18.00
C GLN A 195 11.10 -15.54 -16.73
N ARG A 196 11.81 -16.55 -16.22
CA ARG A 196 12.73 -16.38 -15.09
C ARG A 196 14.16 -16.39 -15.57
N THR A 197 14.96 -15.44 -15.12
CA THR A 197 16.40 -15.45 -15.37
C THR A 197 17.07 -16.47 -14.46
N HIS A 198 17.74 -17.46 -15.07
CA HIS A 198 18.57 -18.44 -14.36
C HIS A 198 20.02 -18.16 -14.71
N PHE A 199 20.78 -17.70 -13.74
CA PHE A 199 22.23 -17.48 -13.93
C PHE A 199 23.06 -18.76 -13.79
N ILE A 200 22.48 -19.83 -13.25
CA ILE A 200 23.10 -21.15 -13.09
C ILE A 200 22.18 -22.14 -13.81
N GLN A 201 22.52 -22.48 -15.04
CA GLN A 201 21.63 -23.25 -15.94
C GLN A 201 21.53 -24.75 -15.60
N ASP A 202 22.44 -25.33 -14.84
CA ASP A 202 22.59 -26.77 -14.75
C ASP A 202 22.26 -27.39 -13.37
N LYS A 203 21.52 -26.73 -12.48
CA LYS A 203 21.35 -27.25 -11.13
C LYS A 203 19.91 -27.28 -10.55
N TYR A 204 18.88 -27.00 -11.36
CA TYR A 204 17.51 -27.16 -10.88
C TYR A 204 16.55 -27.57 -11.99
#